data_40a6e6dd14037e2be1a6a8f38bf203de
#
_entry.id   40a6e6dd14037e2be1a6a8f38bf203de
#
_cell.length_a   1.000
_cell.length_b   1.000
_cell.length_c   1.000
_cell.angle_alpha   90.00
_cell.angle_beta   90.00
_cell.angle_gamma   90.00
#
_symmetry.space_group_name_H-M   'P 1'
#
loop_
_entity.id
_entity.type
_entity.pdbx_description
1 polymer ?
#
loop_
_entity_poly.entity_id
_entity_poly.type
_entity_poly.pdbx_seq_one_letter_code
_entity_poly.pdbx_strand_id
1 'polypeptide(L)'
;MKIFLHGLESSSRGAKAAFLRDLYPDMLIPDFKGSLAERMASLHAILAGQKNIIVIGSSFGGLMATIFAMENYEAVIRIVLLAPAFNFPEFLEYTIQRIDIPTWMIIGRDDSVTPRDKVVPKARKIFANLYYNEVEDDHMLARTFRELDWKTMLCE
;
A
#
# COMPACT_ATOMS: atom_id res chain seq x y z
N MET A 1 -13.55 -6.70 3.03
CA MET A 1 -12.82 -7.15 1.82
C MET A 1 -11.36 -6.75 1.93
N LYS A 2 -10.42 -7.64 1.59
CA LYS A 2 -8.98 -7.35 1.60
C LYS A 2 -8.43 -7.40 0.17
N ILE A 3 -7.56 -6.45 -0.20
CA ILE A 3 -6.89 -6.41 -1.52
C ILE A 3 -5.42 -6.06 -1.38
N PHE A 4 -4.56 -6.74 -2.13
CA PHE A 4 -3.12 -6.44 -2.21
C PHE A 4 -2.74 -5.89 -3.58
N LEU A 5 -2.02 -4.75 -3.58
CA LEU A 5 -1.54 -4.04 -4.75
C LEU A 5 -0.02 -4.17 -4.83
N HIS A 6 0.48 -4.87 -5.84
CA HIS A 6 1.92 -5.09 -6.04
C HIS A 6 2.64 -3.87 -6.65
N GLY A 7 3.96 -3.82 -6.54
CA GLY A 7 4.81 -2.80 -7.14
C GLY A 7 4.98 -2.94 -8.66
N LEU A 8 5.77 -2.03 -9.26
CA LEU A 8 6.02 -2.00 -10.72
C LEU A 8 6.71 -3.26 -11.23
N GLU A 9 7.75 -3.70 -10.54
CA GLU A 9 8.62 -4.84 -10.89
C GLU A 9 8.07 -6.18 -10.37
N SER A 10 6.79 -6.26 -9.97
CA SER A 10 6.18 -7.42 -9.34
C SER A 10 4.87 -7.83 -10.03
N SER A 11 4.22 -8.84 -9.48
CA SER A 11 2.96 -9.38 -9.97
C SER A 11 2.16 -10.05 -8.85
N SER A 12 0.97 -10.55 -9.18
CA SER A 12 0.16 -11.41 -8.29
C SER A 12 0.87 -12.72 -7.89
N ARG A 13 1.99 -13.05 -8.52
CA ARG A 13 2.82 -14.24 -8.25
C ARG A 13 4.11 -13.93 -7.49
N GLY A 14 4.36 -12.67 -7.15
CA GLY A 14 5.52 -12.26 -6.36
C GLY A 14 5.50 -12.83 -4.93
N ALA A 15 6.64 -12.82 -4.25
CA ALA A 15 6.80 -13.43 -2.93
C ALA A 15 5.84 -12.90 -1.87
N LYS A 16 5.58 -11.57 -1.86
CA LYS A 16 4.61 -10.96 -0.94
C LYS A 16 3.18 -11.41 -1.24
N ALA A 17 2.81 -11.46 -2.53
CA ALA A 17 1.51 -11.90 -2.98
C ALA A 17 1.24 -13.36 -2.63
N ALA A 18 2.23 -14.24 -2.84
CA ALA A 18 2.14 -15.65 -2.47
C ALA A 18 1.93 -15.82 -0.96
N PHE A 19 2.75 -15.16 -0.13
CA PHE A 19 2.61 -15.21 1.33
C PHE A 19 1.23 -14.73 1.81
N LEU A 20 0.76 -13.59 1.30
CA LEU A 20 -0.54 -13.05 1.70
C LEU A 20 -1.70 -13.93 1.25
N ARG A 21 -1.59 -14.58 0.08
CA ARG A 21 -2.61 -15.54 -0.39
C ARG A 21 -2.69 -16.78 0.51
N ASP A 22 -1.53 -17.28 0.96
CA ASP A 22 -1.49 -18.43 1.86
C ASP A 22 -2.09 -18.08 3.23
N LEU A 23 -1.82 -16.86 3.72
CA LEU A 23 -2.31 -16.39 5.01
C LEU A 23 -3.79 -15.97 4.97
N TYR A 24 -4.23 -15.40 3.85
CA TYR A 24 -5.58 -14.87 3.61
C TYR A 24 -6.12 -15.32 2.26
N PRO A 25 -6.66 -16.56 2.16
CA PRO A 25 -7.11 -17.13 0.88
C PRO A 25 -8.20 -16.31 0.15
N ASP A 26 -8.98 -15.52 0.91
CA ASP A 26 -10.04 -14.66 0.35
C ASP A 26 -9.54 -13.26 -0.07
N MET A 27 -8.23 -12.99 0.06
CA MET A 27 -7.65 -11.71 -0.36
C MET A 27 -7.61 -11.60 -1.89
N LEU A 28 -8.10 -10.49 -2.42
CA LEU A 28 -7.93 -10.18 -3.83
C LEU A 28 -6.48 -9.77 -4.10
N ILE A 29 -5.86 -10.40 -5.10
CA ILE A 29 -4.49 -10.11 -5.51
C ILE A 29 -4.44 -10.02 -7.05
N PRO A 30 -4.97 -8.94 -7.65
CA PRO A 30 -4.97 -8.77 -9.09
C PRO A 30 -3.60 -8.37 -9.63
N ASP A 31 -3.37 -8.63 -10.91
CA ASP A 31 -2.25 -8.06 -11.65
C ASP A 31 -2.57 -6.67 -12.19
N PHE A 32 -1.61 -5.76 -12.06
CA PHE A 32 -1.68 -4.41 -12.61
C PHE A 32 -0.54 -4.19 -13.61
N LYS A 33 -0.86 -3.63 -14.76
CA LYS A 33 0.09 -3.33 -15.84
C LYS A 33 -0.09 -1.90 -16.34
N GLY A 34 0.94 -1.39 -17.02
CA GLY A 34 0.89 -0.08 -17.65
C GLY A 34 1.17 1.09 -16.70
N SER A 35 0.74 2.27 -17.11
CA SER A 35 0.88 3.53 -16.38
C SER A 35 0.06 3.56 -15.09
N LEU A 36 0.31 4.56 -14.24
CA LEU A 36 -0.50 4.78 -13.04
C LEU A 36 -1.99 4.94 -13.40
N ALA A 37 -2.30 5.70 -14.43
CA ALA A 37 -3.68 5.92 -14.88
C ALA A 37 -4.39 4.61 -15.26
N GLU A 38 -3.72 3.74 -16.04
CA GLU A 38 -4.26 2.43 -16.44
C GLU A 38 -4.45 1.50 -15.23
N ARG A 39 -3.50 1.49 -14.30
CA ARG A 39 -3.58 0.71 -13.06
C ARG A 39 -4.71 1.21 -12.15
N MET A 40 -4.87 2.53 -12.02
CA MET A 40 -5.95 3.11 -11.22
C MET A 40 -7.32 2.84 -11.85
N ALA A 41 -7.45 2.94 -13.18
CA ALA A 41 -8.68 2.57 -13.86
C ALA A 41 -9.07 1.11 -13.60
N SER A 42 -8.11 0.19 -13.66
CA SER A 42 -8.32 -1.22 -13.33
C SER A 42 -8.73 -1.41 -11.86
N LEU A 43 -8.07 -0.71 -10.93
CA LEU A 43 -8.36 -0.77 -9.50
C LEU A 43 -9.79 -0.27 -9.21
N HIS A 44 -10.19 0.86 -9.80
CA HIS A 44 -11.55 1.38 -9.66
C HIS A 44 -12.61 0.41 -10.19
N ALA A 45 -12.34 -0.24 -11.32
CA ALA A 45 -13.25 -1.25 -11.88
C ALA A 45 -13.40 -2.47 -10.95
N ILE A 46 -12.30 -2.97 -10.39
CA ILE A 46 -12.29 -4.11 -9.46
C ILE A 46 -13.06 -3.80 -8.18
N LEU A 47 -12.91 -2.58 -7.65
CA LEU A 47 -13.47 -2.17 -6.37
C LEU A 47 -14.79 -1.41 -6.49
N ALA A 48 -15.37 -1.31 -7.69
CA ALA A 48 -16.63 -0.60 -7.92
C ALA A 48 -17.75 -1.13 -7.00
N GLY A 49 -18.38 -0.23 -6.24
CA GLY A 49 -19.49 -0.56 -5.33
C GLY A 49 -19.09 -1.32 -4.05
N GLN A 50 -17.80 -1.63 -3.87
CA GLN A 50 -17.30 -2.30 -2.67
C GLN A 50 -17.20 -1.33 -1.50
N LYS A 51 -17.38 -1.86 -0.28
CA LYS A 51 -17.26 -1.13 0.99
C LYS A 51 -16.43 -1.94 2.00
N ASN A 52 -16.03 -1.28 3.09
CA ASN A 52 -15.22 -1.89 4.14
C ASN A 52 -13.94 -2.52 3.57
N ILE A 53 -13.27 -1.77 2.71
CA ILE A 53 -12.07 -2.23 2.01
C ILE A 53 -10.85 -2.03 2.91
N ILE A 54 -10.04 -3.08 3.04
CA ILE A 54 -8.69 -3.02 3.59
C ILE A 54 -7.73 -3.12 2.41
N VAL A 55 -6.94 -2.07 2.19
CA VAL A 55 -5.99 -2.01 1.07
C VAL A 55 -4.57 -2.19 1.58
N ILE A 56 -3.85 -3.13 1.01
CA ILE A 56 -2.43 -3.35 1.27
C ILE A 56 -1.68 -2.99 -0.02
N GLY A 57 -0.72 -2.07 0.05
CA GLY A 57 0.04 -1.65 -1.12
C GLY A 57 1.55 -1.70 -0.90
N SER A 58 2.29 -2.30 -1.84
CA SER A 58 3.75 -2.37 -1.81
C SER A 58 4.37 -1.48 -2.88
N SER A 59 5.29 -0.60 -2.50
CA SER A 59 6.00 0.31 -3.41
C SER A 59 5.03 1.15 -4.24
N PHE A 60 5.00 0.99 -5.56
CA PHE A 60 4.05 1.64 -6.44
C PHE A 60 2.58 1.26 -6.12
N GLY A 61 2.34 0.03 -5.66
CA GLY A 61 1.05 -0.37 -5.13
C GLY A 61 0.64 0.42 -3.88
N GLY A 62 1.61 0.86 -3.07
CA GLY A 62 1.36 1.77 -1.94
C GLY A 62 0.92 3.16 -2.36
N LEU A 63 1.49 3.68 -3.45
CA LEU A 63 1.04 4.90 -4.09
C LEU A 63 -0.41 4.76 -4.60
N MET A 64 -0.71 3.67 -5.31
CA MET A 64 -2.07 3.37 -5.78
C MET A 64 -3.08 3.27 -4.63
N ALA A 65 -2.73 2.56 -3.56
CA ALA A 65 -3.56 2.41 -2.37
C ALA A 65 -3.91 3.75 -1.73
N THR A 66 -2.94 4.65 -1.66
CA THR A 66 -3.11 5.99 -1.09
C THR A 66 -4.02 6.86 -1.95
N ILE A 67 -3.80 6.90 -3.26
CA ILE A 67 -4.66 7.64 -4.21
C ILE A 67 -6.10 7.12 -4.13
N PHE A 68 -6.27 5.80 -4.20
CA PHE A 68 -7.60 5.18 -4.12
C PHE A 68 -8.33 5.54 -2.83
N ALA A 69 -7.62 5.53 -1.69
CA ALA A 69 -8.20 5.87 -0.40
C ALA A 69 -8.60 7.35 -0.29
N MET A 70 -7.83 8.26 -0.89
CA MET A 70 -8.20 9.69 -0.95
C MET A 70 -9.46 9.91 -1.81
N GLU A 71 -9.58 9.20 -2.92
CA GLU A 71 -10.71 9.32 -3.86
C GLU A 71 -11.98 8.59 -3.37
N ASN A 72 -11.82 7.54 -2.54
CA ASN A 72 -12.90 6.67 -2.07
C ASN A 72 -12.90 6.53 -0.54
N TYR A 73 -12.74 7.65 0.14
CA TYR A 73 -12.55 7.73 1.60
C TYR A 73 -13.55 6.91 2.41
N GLU A 74 -14.84 6.97 2.06
CA GLU A 74 -15.91 6.26 2.79
C GLU A 74 -15.92 4.74 2.55
N ALA A 75 -15.25 4.27 1.50
CA ALA A 75 -15.19 2.85 1.16
C ALA A 75 -14.04 2.12 1.85
N VAL A 76 -12.95 2.85 2.18
CA VAL A 76 -11.73 2.28 2.74
C VAL A 76 -11.72 2.44 4.25
N ILE A 77 -11.56 1.33 4.97
CA ILE A 77 -11.55 1.33 6.44
C ILE A 77 -10.15 1.17 7.04
N ARG A 78 -9.16 0.75 6.22
CA ARG A 78 -7.79 0.52 6.67
C ARG A 78 -6.81 0.46 5.52
N ILE A 79 -5.57 0.92 5.78
CA ILE A 79 -4.50 0.92 4.79
C ILE A 79 -3.23 0.31 5.42
N VAL A 80 -2.53 -0.54 4.65
CA VAL A 80 -1.19 -1.03 5.00
C VAL A 80 -0.24 -0.71 3.85
N LEU A 81 0.80 0.05 4.13
CA LEU A 81 1.78 0.54 3.16
C LEU A 81 3.14 -0.09 3.43
N LEU A 82 3.67 -0.76 2.44
CA LEU A 82 4.98 -1.40 2.46
C LEU A 82 5.92 -0.62 1.53
N ALA A 83 6.81 0.18 2.09
CA ALA A 83 7.75 1.01 1.34
C ALA A 83 7.08 1.82 0.20
N PRO A 84 6.07 2.66 0.49
CA PRO A 84 5.24 3.29 -0.54
C PRO A 84 6.02 4.30 -1.38
N ALA A 85 5.76 4.34 -2.69
CA ALA A 85 6.49 5.13 -3.68
C ALA A 85 6.09 6.63 -3.70
N PHE A 86 6.06 7.31 -2.55
CA PHE A 86 5.65 8.72 -2.44
C PHE A 86 6.68 9.72 -2.97
N ASN A 87 7.91 9.28 -3.24
CA ASN A 87 8.95 10.08 -3.88
C ASN A 87 8.95 9.98 -5.41
N PHE A 88 8.06 9.15 -5.99
CA PHE A 88 7.98 9.00 -7.45
C PHE A 88 7.28 10.21 -8.10
N PRO A 89 7.66 10.58 -9.35
CA PRO A 89 7.08 11.73 -10.04
C PRO A 89 5.57 11.69 -10.17
N GLU A 90 5.00 10.50 -10.37
CA GLU A 90 3.56 10.29 -10.53
C GLU A 90 2.75 10.77 -9.32
N PHE A 91 3.34 10.75 -8.13
CA PHE A 91 2.67 11.24 -6.92
C PHE A 91 2.54 12.77 -6.88
N LEU A 92 3.42 13.50 -7.58
CA LEU A 92 3.38 14.96 -7.62
C LEU A 92 2.17 15.53 -8.39
N GLU A 93 1.55 14.71 -9.22
CA GLU A 93 0.38 15.09 -10.02
C GLU A 93 -0.93 15.07 -9.20
N TYR A 94 -0.90 14.49 -8.01
CA TYR A 94 -2.10 14.35 -7.17
C TYR A 94 -2.20 15.41 -6.09
N THR A 95 -3.40 15.99 -5.97
CA THR A 95 -3.72 16.86 -4.84
C THR A 95 -3.81 16.04 -3.57
N ILE A 96 -2.94 16.34 -2.61
CA ILE A 96 -2.92 15.65 -1.33
C ILE A 96 -4.14 16.08 -0.50
N GLN A 97 -4.95 15.11 -0.11
CA GLN A 97 -6.01 15.26 0.87
C GLN A 97 -5.57 14.59 2.17
N ARG A 98 -5.86 15.24 3.29
CA ARG A 98 -5.65 14.65 4.60
C ARG A 98 -6.79 13.71 4.94
N ILE A 99 -6.48 12.46 5.26
CA ILE A 99 -7.44 11.42 5.64
C ILE A 99 -7.09 10.85 7.01
N ASP A 100 -8.10 10.38 7.76
CA ASP A 100 -7.93 9.81 9.11
C ASP A 100 -8.10 8.29 9.16
N ILE A 101 -8.12 7.64 7.99
CA ILE A 101 -8.16 6.17 7.89
C ILE A 101 -6.96 5.58 8.62
N PRO A 102 -7.15 4.62 9.55
CA PRO A 102 -6.04 3.92 10.21
C PRO A 102 -5.07 3.33 9.19
N THR A 103 -3.82 3.80 9.24
CA THR A 103 -2.80 3.48 8.25
C THR A 103 -1.53 2.98 8.91
N TRP A 104 -1.11 1.76 8.58
CA TRP A 104 0.20 1.21 8.95
C TRP A 104 1.17 1.44 7.80
N MET A 105 2.35 1.97 8.10
CA MET A 105 3.40 2.17 7.10
C MET A 105 4.71 1.57 7.61
N ILE A 106 5.27 0.66 6.81
CA ILE A 106 6.51 -0.04 7.10
C ILE A 106 7.55 0.36 6.04
N ILE A 107 8.72 0.82 6.49
CA ILE A 107 9.85 1.18 5.63
C ILE A 107 11.10 0.52 6.17
N GLY A 108 11.92 -0.03 5.28
CA GLY A 108 13.25 -0.52 5.60
C GLY A 108 14.22 0.64 5.88
N ARG A 109 15.06 0.51 6.90
CA ARG A 109 16.10 1.50 7.23
C ARG A 109 17.03 1.77 6.06
N ASP A 110 17.37 0.72 5.31
CA ASP A 110 18.32 0.74 4.19
C ASP A 110 17.60 0.87 2.83
N ASP A 111 16.35 1.32 2.82
CA ASP A 111 15.58 1.53 1.59
C ASP A 111 16.12 2.75 0.81
N SER A 112 16.82 2.46 -0.29
CA SER A 112 17.35 3.47 -1.21
C SER A 112 16.40 3.84 -2.35
N VAL A 113 15.33 3.06 -2.56
CA VAL A 113 14.34 3.30 -3.62
C VAL A 113 13.26 4.27 -3.16
N THR A 114 12.72 4.03 -1.96
CA THR A 114 11.73 4.89 -1.30
C THR A 114 12.24 5.32 0.08
N PRO A 115 13.30 6.16 0.14
CA PRO A 115 13.98 6.49 1.38
C PRO A 115 13.05 7.25 2.34
N ARG A 116 13.16 6.91 3.63
CA ARG A 116 12.27 7.40 4.70
C ARG A 116 12.22 8.92 4.80
N ASP A 117 13.34 9.60 4.59
CA ASP A 117 13.45 11.06 4.65
C ASP A 117 12.61 11.76 3.58
N LYS A 118 12.33 11.09 2.46
CA LYS A 118 11.46 11.57 1.38
C LYS A 118 10.02 11.11 1.52
N VAL A 119 9.79 9.94 2.12
CA VAL A 119 8.47 9.30 2.17
C VAL A 119 7.69 9.67 3.45
N VAL A 120 8.33 9.59 4.62
CA VAL A 120 7.66 9.81 5.91
C VAL A 120 7.05 11.20 6.06
N PRO A 121 7.72 12.32 5.67
CA PRO A 121 7.10 13.63 5.76
C PRO A 121 5.82 13.77 4.93
N LYS A 122 5.77 13.14 3.76
CA LYS A 122 4.57 13.12 2.90
C LYS A 122 3.47 12.30 3.53
N ALA A 123 3.79 11.11 4.04
CA ALA A 123 2.82 10.26 4.73
C ALA A 123 2.18 10.97 5.93
N ARG A 124 2.95 11.70 6.73
CA ARG A 124 2.43 12.48 7.88
C ARG A 124 1.51 13.64 7.49
N LYS A 125 1.65 14.16 6.26
CA LYS A 125 0.72 15.17 5.73
C LYS A 125 -0.61 14.56 5.30
N ILE A 126 -0.57 13.32 4.77
CA ILE A 126 -1.74 12.62 4.24
C ILE A 126 -2.54 11.95 5.37
N PHE A 127 -1.87 11.18 6.23
CA PHE A 127 -2.52 10.31 7.20
C PHE A 127 -2.54 10.94 8.59
N ALA A 128 -3.71 11.28 9.08
CA ALA A 128 -3.89 11.77 10.45
C ALA A 128 -3.69 10.65 11.48
N ASN A 129 -4.00 9.40 11.11
CA ASN A 129 -3.92 8.22 11.96
C ASN A 129 -2.87 7.24 11.40
N LEU A 130 -1.59 7.64 11.50
CA LEU A 130 -0.44 6.90 10.94
C LEU A 130 0.33 6.15 12.01
N TYR A 131 0.43 4.83 11.86
CA TYR A 131 1.30 3.94 12.62
C TYR A 131 2.55 3.63 11.78
N TYR A 132 3.63 4.37 12.02
CA TYR A 132 4.89 4.22 11.29
C TYR A 132 5.82 3.23 12.01
N ASN A 133 6.36 2.27 11.27
CA ASN A 133 7.35 1.31 11.74
C ASN A 133 8.55 1.25 10.78
N GLU A 134 9.75 1.56 11.29
CA GLU A 134 11.01 1.37 10.60
C GLU A 134 11.59 0.00 10.96
N VAL A 135 11.97 -0.77 9.96
CA VAL A 135 12.51 -2.13 10.14
C VAL A 135 13.94 -2.25 9.62
N GLU A 136 14.70 -3.20 10.14
CA GLU A 136 16.08 -3.52 9.72
C GLU A 136 16.06 -4.30 8.38
N ASP A 137 15.71 -3.62 7.29
CA ASP A 137 15.56 -4.21 5.97
C ASP A 137 15.80 -3.16 4.86
N ASP A 138 15.79 -3.61 3.61
CA ASP A 138 15.84 -2.77 2.41
C ASP A 138 14.43 -2.54 1.82
N HIS A 139 14.38 -2.04 0.58
CA HIS A 139 13.12 -1.79 -0.14
C HIS A 139 12.24 -3.03 -0.31
N MET A 140 12.85 -4.18 -0.45
CA MET A 140 12.12 -5.44 -0.67
C MET A 140 11.43 -5.95 0.57
N LEU A 141 11.86 -5.55 1.78
CA LEU A 141 11.37 -6.05 3.06
C LEU A 141 11.40 -7.59 3.16
N ALA A 142 12.36 -8.23 2.49
CA ALA A 142 12.38 -9.68 2.31
C ALA A 142 12.54 -10.44 3.62
N ARG A 143 13.26 -9.85 4.58
CA ARG A 143 13.49 -10.46 5.91
C ARG A 143 12.34 -10.23 6.87
N THR A 144 11.83 -9.00 6.92
CA THR A 144 10.90 -8.55 7.97
C THR A 144 9.43 -8.71 7.58
N PHE A 145 9.10 -8.74 6.28
CA PHE A 145 7.73 -8.80 5.80
C PHE A 145 6.89 -9.94 6.42
N ARG A 146 7.49 -11.13 6.57
CA ARG A 146 6.80 -12.32 7.12
C ARG A 146 6.56 -12.24 8.62
N GLU A 147 7.35 -11.41 9.32
CA GLU A 147 7.33 -11.26 10.78
C GLU A 147 6.43 -10.11 11.25
N LEU A 148 5.85 -9.36 10.30
CA LEU A 148 4.93 -8.28 10.63
C LEU A 148 3.68 -8.80 11.32
N ASP A 149 3.14 -8.03 12.25
CA ASP A 149 1.88 -8.36 12.94
C ASP A 149 0.67 -8.13 12.03
N TRP A 150 0.50 -9.04 11.08
CA TRP A 150 -0.59 -9.01 10.10
C TRP A 150 -1.98 -9.04 10.74
N LYS A 151 -2.14 -9.72 11.89
CA LYS A 151 -3.42 -9.79 12.61
C LYS A 151 -3.85 -8.39 13.06
N THR A 152 -2.98 -7.69 13.78
CA THR A 152 -3.26 -6.32 14.23
C THR A 152 -3.48 -5.37 13.07
N MET A 153 -2.63 -5.44 12.03
CA MET A 153 -2.74 -4.56 10.86
C MET A 153 -4.02 -4.80 10.04
N LEU A 154 -4.57 -6.00 10.02
CA LEU A 154 -5.75 -6.36 9.25
C LEU A 154 -7.03 -6.56 10.09
N CYS A 155 -7.00 -6.19 11.38
CA CYS A 155 -8.16 -6.28 12.29
C CYS A 155 -8.69 -7.70 12.49
N GLU A 156 -7.86 -8.64 12.86
CA GLU A 156 -8.30 -10.00 13.19
C GLU A 156 -8.17 -10.31 14.67
#